data_cdb3d8978f071b75f98ac7b2b3a9d019
#
_entry.id   cdb3d8978f071b75f98ac7b2b3a9d019
#
_cell.length_a   1.000
_cell.length_b   1.000
_cell.length_c   1.000
_cell.angle_alpha   90.00
_cell.angle_beta   90.00
_cell.angle_gamma   90.00
#
_symmetry.space_group_name_H-M   'P 1'
#
loop_
_entity.id
_entity.type
_entity.pdbx_description
1 polymer ?
#
loop_
_entity_poly.entity_id
_entity_poly.type
_entity_poly.pdbx_seq_one_letter_code
_entity_poly.pdbx_strand_id
1 'polypeptide(L)'
;DNDRLAARVAQIIGADTLVIFSDVDGLFEDSKRKKNLIKVVKDLNKNIYTLADKKINSLGSGGMMTKLDAAKICMNAGCKMLIANGQYINPLKRLEENKIYTSFIPKISTLDARKKWIASSISSSAKIYIDDGASNALENGKSLLPAGIINVIGNFKKGENILIINNNGKEIARGLSSFSSDEIKKIKGLQSNQIENILGY
;
A
#
# COMPACT_ATOMS: atom_id res chain seq x y z
N ASP A 1 -10.42 2.06 15.44
CA ASP A 1 -11.09 0.94 14.79
C ASP A 1 -10.05 0.01 14.16
N ASN A 2 -10.09 -1.26 14.56
CA ASN A 2 -9.11 -2.28 14.17
C ASN A 2 -9.18 -2.65 12.68
N ASP A 3 -10.35 -2.59 12.06
CA ASP A 3 -10.52 -2.91 10.64
C ASP A 3 -9.72 -1.94 9.75
N ARG A 4 -9.86 -0.64 10.03
CA ARG A 4 -9.11 0.40 9.31
C ARG A 4 -7.61 0.32 9.58
N LEU A 5 -7.22 0.02 10.82
CA LEU A 5 -5.82 -0.16 11.18
C LEU A 5 -5.21 -1.34 10.42
N ALA A 6 -5.88 -2.50 10.40
CA ALA A 6 -5.45 -3.67 9.65
C ALA A 6 -5.30 -3.36 8.14
N ALA A 7 -6.25 -2.61 7.56
CA ALA A 7 -6.17 -2.19 6.16
C ALA A 7 -4.97 -1.26 5.89
N ARG A 8 -4.64 -0.35 6.82
CA ARG A 8 -3.45 0.50 6.70
C ARG A 8 -2.15 -0.30 6.82
N VAL A 9 -2.09 -1.26 7.73
CA VAL A 9 -0.95 -2.18 7.83
C VAL A 9 -0.78 -2.95 6.52
N ALA A 10 -1.86 -3.55 5.99
CA ALA A 10 -1.84 -4.26 4.71
C ALA A 10 -1.33 -3.36 3.56
N GLN A 11 -1.76 -2.10 3.52
CA GLN A 11 -1.27 -1.10 2.55
C GLN A 11 0.24 -0.85 2.69
N ILE A 12 0.73 -0.65 3.93
CA ILE A 12 2.13 -0.33 4.20
C ILE A 12 3.06 -1.47 3.80
N ILE A 13 2.70 -2.72 4.15
CA ILE A 13 3.50 -3.90 3.83
C ILE A 13 3.33 -4.38 2.38
N GLY A 14 2.38 -3.80 1.63
CA GLY A 14 2.08 -4.23 0.26
C GLY A 14 1.46 -5.63 0.19
N ALA A 15 0.58 -5.97 1.14
CA ALA A 15 -0.08 -7.27 1.16
C ALA A 15 -0.99 -7.47 -0.06
N ASP A 16 -0.99 -8.67 -0.64
CA ASP A 16 -1.88 -9.01 -1.76
C ASP A 16 -3.31 -9.26 -1.29
N THR A 17 -3.47 -9.76 -0.07
CA THR A 17 -4.79 -10.07 0.51
C THR A 17 -4.82 -9.77 2.00
N LEU A 18 -5.88 -9.09 2.45
CA LEU A 18 -6.25 -8.92 3.86
C LEU A 18 -7.51 -9.75 4.15
N VAL A 19 -7.49 -10.57 5.19
CA VAL A 19 -8.68 -11.28 5.68
C VAL A 19 -9.10 -10.66 7.00
N ILE A 20 -10.34 -10.17 7.06
CA ILE A 20 -10.96 -9.69 8.30
C ILE A 20 -11.92 -10.77 8.79
N PHE A 21 -11.56 -11.42 9.88
CA PHE A 21 -12.45 -12.30 10.61
C PHE A 21 -13.35 -11.50 11.54
N SER A 22 -14.66 -11.72 11.42
CA SER A 22 -15.70 -10.99 12.14
C SER A 22 -16.76 -11.96 12.68
N ASP A 23 -17.81 -11.43 13.26
CA ASP A 23 -19.02 -12.14 13.71
C ASP A 23 -20.03 -12.41 12.59
N VAL A 24 -19.70 -12.01 11.35
CA VAL A 24 -20.56 -12.17 10.17
C VAL A 24 -19.84 -12.92 9.05
N ASP A 25 -20.59 -13.65 8.24
CA ASP A 25 -20.04 -14.39 7.08
C ASP A 25 -19.63 -13.46 5.92
N GLY A 26 -20.05 -12.20 5.93
CA GLY A 26 -19.76 -11.20 4.92
C GLY A 26 -20.85 -10.14 4.82
N LEU A 27 -20.93 -9.48 3.66
CA LEU A 27 -21.95 -8.47 3.35
C LEU A 27 -23.19 -9.14 2.73
N PHE A 28 -24.35 -8.83 3.26
CA PHE A 28 -25.62 -9.35 2.78
C PHE A 28 -26.48 -8.25 2.17
N GLU A 29 -27.30 -8.58 1.16
CA GLU A 29 -28.32 -7.65 0.63
C GLU A 29 -29.38 -7.36 1.68
N ASP A 30 -29.84 -8.39 2.40
CA ASP A 30 -30.68 -8.25 3.58
C ASP A 30 -29.93 -8.72 4.83
N SER A 31 -29.30 -7.77 5.51
CA SER A 31 -28.49 -8.05 6.71
C SER A 31 -29.34 -8.54 7.90
N LYS A 32 -30.64 -8.17 7.98
CA LYS A 32 -31.53 -8.62 9.08
C LYS A 32 -31.87 -10.10 8.97
N ARG A 33 -32.13 -10.56 7.76
CA ARG A 33 -32.51 -11.95 7.48
C ARG A 33 -31.32 -12.81 7.07
N LYS A 34 -30.10 -12.26 6.97
CA LYS A 34 -28.90 -12.94 6.43
C LYS A 34 -29.17 -13.62 5.08
N LYS A 35 -29.93 -12.95 4.21
CA LYS A 35 -30.26 -13.46 2.87
C LYS A 35 -29.36 -12.81 1.82
N ASN A 36 -29.02 -13.59 0.80
CA ASN A 36 -28.24 -13.17 -0.36
C ASN A 36 -26.88 -12.59 0.02
N LEU A 37 -25.94 -13.47 0.39
CA LEU A 37 -24.55 -13.11 0.61
C LEU A 37 -23.95 -12.55 -0.69
N ILE A 38 -23.44 -11.34 -0.65
CA ILE A 38 -22.71 -10.72 -1.75
C ILE A 38 -21.31 -11.29 -1.79
N LYS A 39 -21.07 -12.22 -2.71
CA LYS A 39 -19.77 -12.92 -2.81
C LYS A 39 -18.63 -12.03 -3.30
N VAL A 40 -18.91 -11.08 -4.22
CA VAL A 40 -17.89 -10.26 -4.86
C VAL A 40 -18.35 -8.82 -4.97
N VAL A 41 -17.52 -7.89 -4.51
CA VAL A 41 -17.68 -6.44 -4.64
C VAL A 41 -16.49 -5.90 -5.45
N LYS A 42 -16.76 -5.36 -6.63
CA LYS A 42 -15.75 -4.72 -7.51
C LYS A 42 -15.75 -3.20 -7.39
N ASP A 43 -16.86 -2.62 -6.92
CA ASP A 43 -17.04 -1.18 -6.74
C ASP A 43 -17.76 -0.87 -5.44
N LEU A 44 -17.21 0.04 -4.65
CA LEU A 44 -17.82 0.58 -3.44
C LEU A 44 -18.68 1.80 -3.82
N ASN A 45 -19.88 1.53 -4.36
CA ASN A 45 -20.85 2.55 -4.72
C ASN A 45 -21.83 2.86 -3.57
N LYS A 46 -22.70 3.85 -3.76
CA LYS A 46 -23.70 4.25 -2.76
C LYS A 46 -24.60 3.08 -2.31
N ASN A 47 -24.95 2.18 -3.22
CA ASN A 47 -25.81 1.04 -2.90
C ASN A 47 -25.15 0.10 -1.89
N ILE A 48 -23.86 -0.19 -2.07
CA ILE A 48 -23.08 -1.01 -1.13
C ILE A 48 -23.03 -0.38 0.26
N TYR A 49 -22.80 0.94 0.36
CA TYR A 49 -22.82 1.66 1.63
C TYR A 49 -24.21 1.65 2.28
N THR A 50 -25.29 1.79 1.51
CA THR A 50 -26.68 1.74 2.03
C THR A 50 -27.01 0.38 2.66
N LEU A 51 -26.41 -0.72 2.17
CA LEU A 51 -26.59 -2.05 2.78
C LEU A 51 -25.94 -2.14 4.16
N ALA A 52 -24.83 -1.42 4.38
CA ALA A 52 -24.14 -1.36 5.66
C ALA A 52 -24.88 -0.48 6.69
N ASP A 53 -25.50 0.61 6.25
CA ASP A 53 -26.16 1.62 7.10
C ASP A 53 -27.43 1.08 7.79
N LYS A 54 -28.06 0.03 7.26
CA LYS A 54 -29.28 -0.58 7.81
C LYS A 54 -29.09 -1.27 9.16
N LYS A 55 -27.89 -1.27 9.72
CA LYS A 55 -27.51 -1.92 11.00
C LYS A 55 -27.04 -0.93 12.07
N ILE A 56 -27.76 0.16 12.32
CA ILE A 56 -27.36 1.17 13.36
C ILE A 56 -27.76 0.76 14.80
N ASN A 57 -27.91 -0.51 15.12
CA ASN A 57 -28.30 -0.92 16.48
C ASN A 57 -27.48 -2.11 17.00
N SER A 58 -26.16 -2.03 17.08
CA SER A 58 -25.40 -2.96 17.91
C SER A 58 -24.26 -2.22 18.64
N LEU A 59 -24.18 -2.44 19.94
CA LEU A 59 -23.20 -1.93 20.91
C LEU A 59 -21.76 -2.38 20.61
N GLY A 60 -21.26 -2.14 19.40
CA GLY A 60 -19.88 -2.46 19.02
C GLY A 60 -19.30 -1.37 18.14
N SER A 61 -18.10 -0.90 18.45
CA SER A 61 -17.37 0.17 17.74
C SER A 61 -16.91 -0.18 16.31
N GLY A 62 -17.29 -1.36 15.77
CA GLY A 62 -16.82 -1.87 14.48
C GLY A 62 -17.96 -2.46 13.64
N GLY A 63 -18.90 -1.62 13.14
CA GLY A 63 -19.99 -2.07 12.28
C GLY A 63 -19.53 -2.43 10.86
N MET A 64 -20.46 -2.86 9.99
CA MET A 64 -20.18 -3.15 8.58
C MET A 64 -19.59 -1.91 7.85
N MET A 65 -19.95 -0.70 8.28
CA MET A 65 -19.41 0.55 7.72
C MET A 65 -17.90 0.64 7.86
N THR A 66 -17.33 0.30 9.03
CA THR A 66 -15.87 0.33 9.25
C THR A 66 -15.15 -0.71 8.39
N LYS A 67 -15.79 -1.84 8.11
CA LYS A 67 -15.30 -2.88 7.20
C LYS A 67 -15.32 -2.41 5.74
N LEU A 68 -16.34 -1.65 5.34
CA LEU A 68 -16.36 -1.03 4.00
C LEU A 68 -15.30 0.07 3.84
N ASP A 69 -15.04 0.84 4.89
CA ASP A 69 -13.92 1.81 4.89
C ASP A 69 -12.58 1.10 4.77
N ALA A 70 -12.37 0.00 5.49
CA ALA A 70 -11.20 -0.84 5.37
C ALA A 70 -11.06 -1.42 3.95
N ALA A 71 -12.16 -1.91 3.36
CA ALA A 71 -12.19 -2.39 1.98
C ALA A 71 -11.78 -1.31 0.99
N LYS A 72 -12.25 -0.06 1.17
CA LYS A 72 -11.85 1.08 0.36
C LYS A 72 -10.34 1.34 0.42
N ILE A 73 -9.75 1.28 1.61
CA ILE A 73 -8.30 1.42 1.79
C ILE A 73 -7.55 0.31 1.04
N CYS A 74 -7.95 -0.95 1.25
CA CYS A 74 -7.33 -2.10 0.60
C CYS A 74 -7.44 -2.02 -0.94
N MET A 75 -8.64 -1.78 -1.47
CA MET A 75 -8.87 -1.71 -2.92
C MET A 75 -8.04 -0.59 -3.58
N ASN A 76 -7.90 0.57 -2.91
CA ASN A 76 -7.06 1.66 -3.40
C ASN A 76 -5.57 1.31 -3.35
N ALA A 77 -5.16 0.43 -2.43
CA ALA A 77 -3.79 -0.07 -2.31
C ALA A 77 -3.51 -1.29 -3.22
N GLY A 78 -4.48 -1.72 -4.03
CA GLY A 78 -4.33 -2.92 -4.86
C GLY A 78 -4.43 -4.22 -4.07
N CYS A 79 -4.79 -4.17 -2.80
CA CYS A 79 -4.95 -5.32 -1.91
C CYS A 79 -6.38 -5.85 -1.99
N LYS A 80 -6.54 -7.15 -2.20
CA LYS A 80 -7.82 -7.84 -2.08
C LYS A 80 -8.21 -7.90 -0.60
N MET A 81 -9.48 -7.66 -0.27
CA MET A 81 -9.96 -7.84 1.10
C MET A 81 -11.08 -8.86 1.17
N LEU A 82 -11.05 -9.72 2.20
CA LEU A 82 -12.10 -10.68 2.49
C LEU A 82 -12.73 -10.35 3.85
N ILE A 83 -14.05 -10.46 3.93
CA ILE A 83 -14.80 -10.51 5.21
C ILE A 83 -15.36 -11.91 5.37
N ALA A 84 -15.01 -12.58 6.44
CA ALA A 84 -15.45 -13.92 6.76
C ALA A 84 -15.73 -14.07 8.25
N ASN A 85 -16.48 -15.12 8.60
CA ASN A 85 -16.83 -15.41 10.00
C ASN A 85 -15.66 -16.10 10.71
N GLY A 86 -15.19 -15.47 11.80
CA GLY A 86 -14.10 -15.96 12.64
C GLY A 86 -14.54 -16.74 13.88
N GLN A 87 -15.85 -16.89 14.12
CA GLN A 87 -16.36 -17.58 15.32
C GLN A 87 -16.28 -19.10 15.24
N TYR A 88 -15.95 -19.64 14.09
CA TYR A 88 -15.82 -21.08 13.88
C TYR A 88 -14.42 -21.58 14.24
N ILE A 89 -14.34 -22.86 14.64
CA ILE A 89 -13.06 -23.55 14.81
C ILE A 89 -12.37 -23.65 13.45
N ASN A 90 -11.07 -23.28 13.39
CA ASN A 90 -10.26 -23.24 12.17
C ASN A 90 -10.85 -22.38 11.05
N PRO A 91 -11.05 -21.07 11.26
CA PRO A 91 -11.75 -20.20 10.30
C PRO A 91 -11.03 -20.09 8.95
N LEU A 92 -9.70 -20.19 8.90
CA LEU A 92 -8.93 -20.22 7.66
C LEU A 92 -9.26 -21.45 6.81
N LYS A 93 -9.25 -22.64 7.41
CA LYS A 93 -9.62 -23.88 6.71
C LYS A 93 -11.04 -23.79 6.15
N ARG A 94 -11.98 -23.28 6.96
CA ARG A 94 -13.37 -23.07 6.53
C ARG A 94 -13.48 -22.08 5.36
N LEU A 95 -12.69 -21.04 5.36
CA LEU A 95 -12.65 -20.05 4.27
C LEU A 95 -12.21 -20.70 2.95
N GLU A 96 -11.23 -21.58 2.99
CA GLU A 96 -10.72 -22.31 1.82
C GLU A 96 -11.74 -23.34 1.30
N GLU A 97 -12.33 -24.13 2.19
CA GLU A 97 -13.23 -25.24 1.84
C GLU A 97 -14.63 -24.76 1.42
N ASN A 98 -15.25 -23.91 2.22
CA ASN A 98 -16.67 -23.54 2.05
C ASN A 98 -16.86 -22.30 1.18
N LYS A 99 -15.82 -21.48 1.00
CA LYS A 99 -15.84 -20.22 0.21
C LYS A 99 -17.02 -19.29 0.60
N ILE A 100 -17.34 -19.25 1.90
CA ILE A 100 -18.38 -18.38 2.47
C ILE A 100 -17.70 -17.12 2.99
N TYR A 101 -17.68 -16.08 2.16
CA TYR A 101 -17.12 -14.76 2.47
C TYR A 101 -17.56 -13.74 1.44
N THR A 102 -17.40 -12.45 1.77
CA THR A 102 -17.46 -11.37 0.79
C THR A 102 -16.04 -10.97 0.38
N SER A 103 -15.77 -10.94 -0.90
CA SER A 103 -14.48 -10.55 -1.50
C SER A 103 -14.58 -9.18 -2.14
N PHE A 104 -13.71 -8.25 -1.75
CA PHE A 104 -13.54 -6.93 -2.35
C PHE A 104 -12.32 -6.98 -3.26
N ILE A 105 -12.54 -6.82 -4.56
CA ILE A 105 -11.52 -6.99 -5.59
C ILE A 105 -11.01 -5.62 -6.06
N PRO A 106 -9.72 -5.32 -5.91
CA PRO A 106 -9.13 -4.08 -6.43
C PRO A 106 -9.12 -4.07 -7.97
N LYS A 107 -9.15 -2.85 -8.55
CA LYS A 107 -9.02 -2.65 -10.01
C LYS A 107 -7.57 -2.55 -10.48
N ILE A 108 -6.64 -2.39 -9.55
CA ILE A 108 -5.21 -2.20 -9.82
C ILE A 108 -4.41 -3.20 -9.00
N SER A 109 -3.20 -3.54 -9.45
CA SER A 109 -2.28 -4.37 -8.67
C SER A 109 -1.67 -3.60 -7.50
N THR A 110 -1.13 -4.30 -6.50
CA THR A 110 -0.38 -3.70 -5.39
C THR A 110 0.84 -2.93 -5.89
N LEU A 111 1.52 -3.43 -6.93
CA LEU A 111 2.65 -2.76 -7.56
C LEU A 111 2.25 -1.44 -8.22
N ASP A 112 1.14 -1.42 -8.96
CA ASP A 112 0.66 -0.20 -9.61
C ASP A 112 0.14 0.83 -8.61
N ALA A 113 -0.52 0.37 -7.54
CA ALA A 113 -0.95 1.23 -6.44
C ALA A 113 0.25 1.87 -5.76
N ARG A 114 1.31 1.11 -5.49
CA ARG A 114 2.56 1.60 -4.92
C ARG A 114 3.26 2.61 -5.83
N LYS A 115 3.35 2.32 -7.13
CA LYS A 115 3.91 3.26 -8.12
C LYS A 115 3.12 4.58 -8.16
N LYS A 116 1.78 4.51 -8.17
CA LYS A 116 0.91 5.70 -8.11
C LYS A 116 1.10 6.49 -6.83
N TRP A 117 1.22 5.81 -5.68
CA TRP A 117 1.46 6.47 -4.39
C TRP A 117 2.81 7.19 -4.37
N ILE A 118 3.89 6.55 -4.83
CA ILE A 118 5.21 7.16 -4.97
C ILE A 118 5.14 8.37 -5.91
N ALA A 119 4.46 8.24 -7.05
CA ALA A 119 4.33 9.32 -8.02
C ALA A 119 3.50 10.51 -7.49
N SER A 120 2.51 10.28 -6.62
CA SER A 120 1.63 11.33 -6.10
C SER A 120 2.11 11.97 -4.79
N SER A 121 2.98 11.29 -4.03
CA SER A 121 3.53 11.82 -2.77
C SER A 121 4.69 12.77 -3.07
N ILE A 122 4.36 14.05 -3.20
CA ILE A 122 5.34 15.09 -3.51
C ILE A 122 5.87 15.68 -2.21
N SER A 123 7.11 15.36 -1.85
CA SER A 123 7.97 16.30 -1.14
C SER A 123 8.82 17.00 -2.20
N SER A 124 8.40 18.18 -2.63
CA SER A 124 9.06 18.94 -3.70
C SER A 124 10.48 19.44 -3.36
N SER A 125 10.90 19.25 -2.11
CA SER A 125 12.19 19.76 -1.60
C SER A 125 13.32 18.72 -1.66
N ALA A 126 13.02 17.41 -1.72
CA ALA A 126 14.03 16.34 -1.73
C ALA A 126 14.40 15.96 -3.18
N LYS A 127 15.62 16.31 -3.61
CA LYS A 127 16.10 16.09 -4.98
C LYS A 127 17.47 15.43 -4.98
N ILE A 128 17.65 14.46 -5.87
CA ILE A 128 18.95 13.84 -6.16
C ILE A 128 19.26 14.07 -7.63
N TYR A 129 20.43 14.64 -7.91
CA TYR A 129 20.96 14.83 -9.25
C TYR A 129 21.89 13.68 -9.61
N ILE A 130 21.70 13.14 -10.80
CA ILE A 130 22.41 11.95 -11.27
C ILE A 130 23.10 12.19 -12.60
N ASP A 131 24.13 11.40 -12.88
CA ASP A 131 24.82 11.39 -14.16
C ASP A 131 24.04 10.64 -15.25
N ASP A 132 24.55 10.69 -16.48
CA ASP A 132 23.91 10.07 -17.64
C ASP A 132 23.93 8.55 -17.56
N GLY A 133 24.97 7.95 -16.94
CA GLY A 133 25.05 6.51 -16.72
C GLY A 133 23.96 6.00 -15.78
N ALA A 134 23.74 6.70 -14.67
CA ALA A 134 22.66 6.40 -13.72
C ALA A 134 21.28 6.66 -14.35
N SER A 135 21.15 7.72 -15.16
CA SER A 135 19.91 8.00 -15.91
C SER A 135 19.53 6.81 -16.81
N ASN A 136 20.45 6.36 -17.64
CA ASN A 136 20.26 5.21 -18.51
C ASN A 136 19.96 3.91 -17.73
N ALA A 137 20.62 3.70 -16.58
CA ALA A 137 20.35 2.54 -15.74
C ALA A 137 18.92 2.53 -15.19
N LEU A 138 18.43 3.68 -14.71
CA LEU A 138 17.06 3.82 -14.20
C LEU A 138 16.01 3.65 -15.31
N GLU A 139 16.23 4.20 -16.50
CA GLU A 139 15.33 3.99 -17.65
C GLU A 139 15.22 2.51 -18.05
N ASN A 140 16.30 1.74 -17.83
CA ASN A 140 16.33 0.28 -18.03
C ASN A 140 15.86 -0.53 -16.80
N GLY A 141 15.20 0.11 -15.82
CA GLY A 141 14.60 -0.55 -14.67
C GLY A 141 15.57 -1.01 -13.58
N LYS A 142 16.84 -0.53 -13.62
CA LYS A 142 17.84 -0.79 -12.59
C LYS A 142 17.70 0.19 -11.41
N SER A 143 18.35 -0.14 -10.28
CA SER A 143 18.36 0.72 -9.09
C SER A 143 19.42 1.83 -9.23
N LEU A 144 19.16 2.99 -8.59
CA LEU A 144 20.15 4.03 -8.45
C LEU A 144 21.22 3.62 -7.44
N LEU A 145 22.47 3.66 -7.88
CA LEU A 145 23.64 3.41 -7.04
C LEU A 145 24.32 4.75 -6.65
N PRO A 146 25.00 4.81 -5.49
CA PRO A 146 25.67 6.01 -5.03
C PRO A 146 26.71 6.56 -6.02
N ALA A 147 27.35 5.69 -6.79
CA ALA A 147 28.33 6.07 -7.81
C ALA A 147 27.77 7.04 -8.87
N GLY A 148 26.49 6.92 -9.22
CA GLY A 148 25.84 7.80 -10.18
C GLY A 148 25.24 9.08 -9.58
N ILE A 149 25.39 9.32 -8.28
CA ILE A 149 24.84 10.51 -7.61
C ILE A 149 25.84 11.65 -7.66
N ILE A 150 25.45 12.77 -8.26
CA ILE A 150 26.24 13.99 -8.38
C ILE A 150 25.97 14.94 -7.21
N ASN A 151 24.68 15.20 -6.92
CA ASN A 151 24.29 16.16 -5.90
C ASN A 151 23.00 15.77 -5.19
N VAL A 152 22.85 16.29 -3.96
CA VAL A 152 21.68 16.06 -3.09
C VAL A 152 21.17 17.39 -2.58
N ILE A 153 19.90 17.70 -2.82
CA ILE A 153 19.23 18.92 -2.34
C ILE A 153 18.07 18.54 -1.43
N GLY A 154 17.89 19.31 -0.37
CA GLY A 154 16.87 19.11 0.65
C GLY A 154 17.29 18.15 1.76
N ASN A 155 16.44 18.08 2.77
CA ASN A 155 16.64 17.25 3.94
C ASN A 155 15.55 16.19 3.98
N PHE A 156 15.93 14.91 3.99
CA PHE A 156 15.00 13.78 3.99
C PHE A 156 15.57 12.58 4.74
N LYS A 157 14.68 11.76 5.24
CA LYS A 157 14.98 10.52 5.97
C LYS A 157 14.91 9.31 5.06
N LYS A 158 15.46 8.19 5.52
CA LYS A 158 15.25 6.88 4.91
C LYS A 158 13.75 6.59 4.79
N GLY A 159 13.33 6.10 3.62
CA GLY A 159 11.93 5.79 3.29
C GLY A 159 11.12 6.98 2.78
N GLU A 160 11.66 8.20 2.73
CA GLU A 160 10.97 9.35 2.16
C GLU A 160 11.10 9.39 0.63
N ASN A 161 10.08 10.00 0.00
CA ASN A 161 10.04 10.18 -1.45
C ASN A 161 11.02 11.26 -1.90
N ILE A 162 11.76 10.96 -2.94
CA ILE A 162 12.74 11.83 -3.57
C ILE A 162 12.49 11.95 -5.07
N LEU A 163 12.78 13.13 -5.61
CA LEU A 163 12.86 13.38 -7.05
C LEU A 163 14.27 13.06 -7.56
N ILE A 164 14.35 12.34 -8.65
CA ILE A 164 15.61 12.03 -9.32
C ILE A 164 15.66 12.82 -10.62
N ILE A 165 16.69 13.65 -10.76
CA ILE A 165 16.85 14.65 -11.82
C ILE A 165 18.19 14.41 -12.52
N ASN A 166 18.20 14.43 -13.85
CA ASN A 166 19.42 14.32 -14.62
C ASN A 166 20.17 15.67 -14.72
N ASN A 167 21.36 15.67 -15.35
CA ASN A 167 22.18 16.85 -15.56
C ASN A 167 21.47 17.97 -16.32
N ASN A 168 20.48 17.65 -17.15
CA ASN A 168 19.70 18.61 -17.94
C ASN A 168 18.52 19.22 -17.16
N GLY A 169 18.37 18.90 -15.87
CA GLY A 169 17.27 19.38 -15.05
C GLY A 169 15.93 18.65 -15.28
N LYS A 170 15.93 17.60 -16.09
CA LYS A 170 14.72 16.79 -16.36
C LYS A 170 14.51 15.78 -15.24
N GLU A 171 13.27 15.67 -14.76
CA GLU A 171 12.84 14.60 -13.86
C GLU A 171 12.88 13.25 -14.61
N ILE A 172 13.66 12.30 -14.10
CA ILE A 172 13.82 10.96 -14.66
C ILE A 172 12.96 9.96 -13.90
N ALA A 173 12.94 10.06 -12.56
CA ALA A 173 12.21 9.12 -11.73
C ALA A 173 11.80 9.72 -10.39
N ARG A 174 10.93 9.02 -9.68
CA ARG A 174 10.62 9.21 -8.26
C ARG A 174 10.81 7.89 -7.54
N GLY A 175 11.30 7.95 -6.32
CA GLY A 175 11.53 6.75 -5.55
C GLY A 175 11.59 7.01 -4.06
N LEU A 176 11.60 5.89 -3.29
CA LEU A 176 11.86 5.94 -1.85
C LEU A 176 13.36 5.84 -1.61
N SER A 177 13.90 6.75 -0.82
CA SER A 177 15.31 6.71 -0.48
C SER A 177 15.62 5.57 0.49
N SER A 178 16.65 4.79 0.21
CA SER A 178 17.18 3.78 1.14
C SER A 178 18.07 4.37 2.23
N PHE A 179 18.47 5.63 2.08
CA PHE A 179 19.36 6.35 2.99
C PHE A 179 18.81 7.75 3.27
N SER A 180 19.21 8.36 4.38
CA SER A 180 18.95 9.78 4.65
C SER A 180 19.78 10.69 3.73
N SER A 181 19.39 11.96 3.62
CA SER A 181 20.13 12.96 2.84
C SER A 181 21.59 13.08 3.28
N ASP A 182 21.85 12.98 4.59
CA ASP A 182 23.21 13.13 5.13
C ASP A 182 24.07 11.90 4.87
N GLU A 183 23.48 10.69 4.90
CA GLU A 183 24.16 9.46 4.50
C GLU A 183 24.49 9.50 3.00
N ILE A 184 23.54 9.91 2.16
CA ILE A 184 23.81 10.00 0.70
C ILE A 184 24.92 11.02 0.40
N LYS A 185 24.97 12.15 1.09
CA LYS A 185 26.07 13.14 0.93
C LYS A 185 27.43 12.53 1.23
N LYS A 186 27.50 11.56 2.16
CA LYS A 186 28.77 10.85 2.51
C LYS A 186 29.16 9.81 1.46
N ILE A 187 28.19 9.11 0.86
CA ILE A 187 28.42 7.98 -0.04
C ILE A 187 28.31 8.32 -1.52
N LYS A 188 27.87 9.52 -1.89
CA LYS A 188 27.71 9.93 -3.29
C LYS A 188 29.03 9.80 -4.06
N GLY A 189 28.97 9.28 -5.27
CA GLY A 189 30.12 9.06 -6.13
C GLY A 189 30.93 7.81 -5.78
N LEU A 190 30.58 7.07 -4.72
CA LEU A 190 31.33 5.90 -4.28
C LEU A 190 30.72 4.60 -4.82
N GLN A 191 31.53 3.57 -4.93
CA GLN A 191 31.07 2.23 -5.28
C GLN A 191 30.35 1.57 -4.09
N SER A 192 29.39 0.68 -4.40
CA SER A 192 28.52 0.07 -3.38
C SER A 192 29.29 -0.73 -2.31
N ASN A 193 30.45 -1.32 -2.66
CA ASN A 193 31.30 -2.05 -1.72
C ASN A 193 31.99 -1.17 -0.66
N GLN A 194 31.97 0.15 -0.82
CA GLN A 194 32.57 1.12 0.10
C GLN A 194 31.54 1.66 1.12
N ILE A 195 30.25 1.40 0.92
CA ILE A 195 29.18 1.98 1.75
C ILE A 195 29.30 1.52 3.20
N GLU A 196 29.50 0.22 3.42
CA GLU A 196 29.61 -0.37 4.76
C GLU A 196 30.76 0.25 5.57
N ASN A 197 31.90 0.47 4.94
CA ASN A 197 33.06 1.08 5.60
C ASN A 197 32.82 2.54 6.02
N ILE A 198 31.93 3.25 5.33
CA ILE A 198 31.66 4.68 5.58
C ILE A 198 30.48 4.89 6.51
N LEU A 199 29.44 4.08 6.38
CA LEU A 199 28.22 4.21 7.20
C LEU A 199 28.27 3.33 8.45
N GLY A 200 29.12 2.29 8.50
CA GLY A 200 29.31 1.39 9.65
C GLY A 200 28.23 0.30 9.76
N TYR A 201 27.42 0.07 8.71
CA TYR A 201 26.40 -0.98 8.64
C TYR A 201 26.08 -1.36 7.19
#